data_6ba65dc2ecf1b5c199008fc93837a71f
#
_entry.id   6ba65dc2ecf1b5c199008fc93837a71f
#
_cell.length_a   1.000
_cell.length_b   1.000
_cell.length_c   1.000
_cell.angle_alpha   90.00
_cell.angle_beta   90.00
_cell.angle_gamma   90.00
#
_symmetry.space_group_name_H-M   'P 1'
#
loop_
_entity.id
_entity.type
_entity.pdbx_description
1 polymer ?
#
loop_
_entity_poly.entity_id
_entity_poly.type
_entity_poly.pdbx_seq_one_letter_code
_entity_poly.pdbx_strand_id
1 'polypeptide(L)'
;MNAGMNGTRMMKRDTMIKNILTALLISSLTVSVALASALAKPKADGLIGEQANGYIGFVVKDVPADVRKLVNETNAKRKAGYQEIAKKQGTTLSEVEKVGGNTAYEKTLKGNYYQDASGAWRKK
;
A
#
# COMPACT_ATOMS: atom_id res chain seq x y z
N MET A 1 -29.96 24.54 -20.57
CA MET A 1 -30.45 23.72 -19.46
C MET A 1 -29.72 22.39 -19.26
N ASN A 2 -28.86 21.93 -20.15
CA ASN A 2 -28.18 20.64 -20.03
C ASN A 2 -26.76 20.69 -19.45
N ALA A 3 -26.24 21.85 -19.07
CA ALA A 3 -24.88 21.98 -18.56
C ALA A 3 -24.69 21.47 -17.10
N GLY A 4 -25.73 21.37 -16.32
CA GLY A 4 -25.65 20.92 -14.92
C GLY A 4 -25.63 19.41 -14.71
N MET A 5 -26.09 18.63 -15.70
CA MET A 5 -26.16 17.17 -15.57
C MET A 5 -24.83 16.48 -15.89
N ASN A 6 -23.98 17.06 -16.72
CA ASN A 6 -22.72 16.46 -17.12
C ASN A 6 -21.64 16.56 -16.02
N GLY A 7 -21.66 17.62 -15.22
CA GLY A 7 -20.72 17.76 -14.10
C GLY A 7 -20.97 16.76 -12.97
N THR A 8 -22.23 16.47 -12.69
CA THR A 8 -22.60 15.51 -11.64
C THR A 8 -22.26 14.06 -12.00
N ARG A 9 -22.34 13.70 -13.29
CA ARG A 9 -21.94 12.37 -13.77
C ARG A 9 -20.45 12.14 -13.71
N MET A 10 -19.63 13.14 -14.00
CA MET A 10 -18.16 13.04 -13.90
C MET A 10 -17.71 12.87 -12.46
N MET A 11 -18.27 13.61 -11.50
CA MET A 11 -17.94 13.47 -10.06
C MET A 11 -18.28 12.09 -9.50
N LYS A 12 -19.40 11.49 -9.90
CA LYS A 12 -19.78 10.13 -9.50
C LYS A 12 -18.84 9.05 -10.03
N ARG A 13 -18.31 9.21 -11.26
CA ARG A 13 -17.33 8.29 -11.85
C ARG A 13 -16.01 8.32 -11.10
N ASP A 14 -15.47 9.50 -10.79
CA ASP A 14 -14.21 9.66 -10.08
C ASP A 14 -14.29 9.09 -8.65
N THR A 15 -15.40 9.31 -7.96
CA THR A 15 -15.64 8.75 -6.63
C THR A 15 -15.75 7.22 -6.67
N MET A 16 -16.44 6.66 -7.67
CA MET A 16 -16.56 5.21 -7.84
C MET A 16 -15.22 4.55 -8.16
N ILE A 17 -14.41 5.15 -9.02
CA ILE A 17 -13.08 4.63 -9.39
C ILE A 17 -12.17 4.61 -8.16
N LYS A 18 -12.14 5.69 -7.36
CA LYS A 18 -11.36 5.75 -6.12
C LYS A 18 -11.79 4.70 -5.11
N ASN A 19 -13.08 4.51 -4.92
CA ASN A 19 -13.62 3.50 -4.01
C ASN A 19 -13.33 2.07 -4.47
N ILE A 20 -13.41 1.79 -5.76
CA ILE A 20 -13.09 0.50 -6.35
C ILE A 20 -11.60 0.18 -6.18
N LEU A 21 -10.71 1.16 -6.45
CA LEU A 21 -9.27 0.99 -6.25
C LEU A 21 -8.93 0.67 -4.79
N THR A 22 -9.53 1.38 -3.84
CA THR A 22 -9.33 1.15 -2.41
C THR A 22 -9.81 -0.25 -2.01
N ALA A 23 -10.99 -0.68 -2.46
CA ALA A 23 -11.53 -2.00 -2.17
C ALA A 23 -10.67 -3.12 -2.77
N LEU A 24 -10.21 -2.98 -4.01
CA LEU A 24 -9.34 -3.95 -4.67
C LEU A 24 -7.98 -4.06 -3.99
N LEU A 25 -7.39 -2.95 -3.55
CA LEU A 25 -6.14 -2.96 -2.78
C LEU A 25 -6.30 -3.67 -1.44
N ILE A 26 -7.40 -3.44 -0.74
CA ILE A 26 -7.72 -4.14 0.50
C ILE A 26 -7.82 -5.65 0.25
N SER A 27 -8.52 -6.07 -0.80
CA SER A 27 -8.65 -7.48 -1.17
C SER A 27 -7.30 -8.10 -1.53
N SER A 28 -6.47 -7.39 -2.30
CA SER A 28 -5.14 -7.86 -2.69
C SER A 28 -4.19 -7.99 -1.50
N LEU A 29 -4.30 -7.10 -0.50
CA LEU A 29 -3.49 -7.16 0.71
C LEU A 29 -3.93 -8.26 1.67
N THR A 30 -5.18 -8.71 1.62
CA THR A 30 -5.71 -9.79 2.48
C THR A 30 -5.39 -11.20 1.98
N VAL A 31 -4.94 -11.37 0.74
CA VAL A 31 -4.67 -12.68 0.11
C VAL A 31 -3.50 -13.43 0.75
N SER A 32 -2.66 -12.77 1.56
CA SER A 32 -1.49 -13.37 2.19
C SER A 32 -1.48 -13.19 3.71
N VAL A 33 -2.45 -13.81 4.40
CA VAL A 33 -2.51 -13.80 5.87
C VAL A 33 -1.20 -14.32 6.49
N ALA A 34 -0.62 -15.37 5.91
CA ALA A 34 0.65 -15.94 6.38
C ALA A 34 1.82 -14.93 6.28
N LEU A 35 1.92 -14.17 5.17
CA LEU A 35 2.94 -13.13 5.02
C LEU A 35 2.71 -11.96 5.98
N ALA A 36 1.47 -11.51 6.12
CA ALA A 36 1.12 -10.43 7.06
C ALA A 36 1.47 -10.83 8.50
N SER A 37 1.18 -12.07 8.89
CA SER A 37 1.52 -12.62 10.20
C SER A 37 3.02 -12.69 10.42
N ALA A 38 3.79 -13.15 9.42
CA ALA A 38 5.25 -13.23 9.49
C ALA A 38 5.93 -11.87 9.58
N LEU A 39 5.31 -10.81 9.04
CA LEU A 39 5.82 -9.44 9.09
C LEU A 39 5.58 -8.74 10.43
N ALA A 40 4.64 -9.24 11.25
CA ALA A 40 4.23 -8.57 12.48
C ALA A 40 5.39 -8.38 13.47
N LYS A 41 6.19 -9.42 13.69
CA LYS A 41 7.32 -9.36 14.61
C LYS A 41 8.44 -8.43 14.12
N PRO A 42 8.93 -8.53 12.89
CA PRO A 42 9.93 -7.58 12.39
C PRO A 42 9.47 -6.12 12.42
N LYS A 43 8.18 -5.85 12.18
CA LYS A 43 7.62 -4.51 12.31
C LYS A 43 7.64 -4.03 13.78
N ALA A 44 7.21 -4.87 14.71
CA ALA A 44 7.22 -4.56 16.12
C ALA A 44 8.64 -4.35 16.66
N ASP A 45 9.61 -5.11 16.15
CA ASP A 45 11.02 -5.00 16.49
C ASP A 45 11.70 -3.74 15.91
N GLY A 46 11.00 -2.99 15.06
CA GLY A 46 11.53 -1.76 14.45
C GLY A 46 12.52 -1.96 13.33
N LEU A 47 12.58 -3.16 12.74
CA LEU A 47 13.50 -3.50 11.66
C LEU A 47 12.99 -3.02 10.30
N ILE A 48 11.68 -3.05 10.11
CA ILE A 48 10.99 -2.74 8.86
C ILE A 48 9.77 -1.87 9.12
N GLY A 49 9.28 -1.20 8.09
CA GLY A 49 8.10 -0.36 8.17
C GLY A 49 7.45 -0.15 6.81
N GLU A 50 6.32 0.52 6.80
CA GLU A 50 5.57 0.81 5.58
C GLU A 50 6.08 2.10 4.94
N GLN A 51 6.41 2.03 3.65
CA GLN A 51 6.81 3.20 2.85
C GLN A 51 5.57 3.86 2.21
N ALA A 52 5.70 5.15 1.93
CA ALA A 52 4.65 5.91 1.24
C ALA A 52 4.36 5.38 -0.18
N ASN A 53 5.30 4.69 -0.79
CA ASN A 53 5.17 4.13 -2.14
C ASN A 53 4.42 2.79 -2.22
N GLY A 54 3.89 2.30 -1.11
CA GLY A 54 3.13 1.05 -1.07
C GLY A 54 3.94 -0.21 -0.80
N TYR A 55 5.23 -0.10 -0.58
CA TYR A 55 6.13 -1.22 -0.31
C TYR A 55 6.70 -1.15 1.10
N ILE A 56 7.19 -2.29 1.59
CA ILE A 56 7.90 -2.36 2.87
C ILE A 56 9.34 -1.90 2.65
N GLY A 57 9.86 -1.12 3.58
CA GLY A 57 11.25 -0.68 3.61
C GLY A 57 11.97 -1.14 4.87
N PHE A 58 13.29 -1.03 4.84
CA PHE A 58 14.15 -1.35 5.97
C PHE A 58 14.41 -0.08 6.78
N VAL A 59 14.05 -0.11 8.05
CA VAL A 59 14.28 1.00 8.99
C VAL A 59 15.74 1.04 9.42
N VAL A 60 16.35 -0.14 9.55
CA VAL A 60 17.76 -0.31 9.94
C VAL A 60 18.54 -1.03 8.83
N LYS A 61 19.86 -0.85 8.82
CA LYS A 61 20.72 -1.46 7.80
C LYS A 61 20.92 -2.96 8.01
N ASP A 62 21.15 -3.36 9.25
CA ASP A 62 21.45 -4.76 9.60
C ASP A 62 20.17 -5.53 9.90
N VAL A 63 19.53 -5.98 8.85
CA VAL A 63 18.33 -6.80 8.93
C VAL A 63 18.71 -8.26 8.72
N PRO A 64 18.22 -9.20 9.55
CA PRO A 64 18.44 -10.62 9.34
C PRO A 64 18.08 -11.08 7.94
N ALA A 65 18.81 -12.05 7.40
CA ALA A 65 18.63 -12.52 6.01
C ALA A 65 17.22 -13.09 5.76
N ASP A 66 16.62 -13.75 6.73
CA ASP A 66 15.25 -14.26 6.64
C ASP A 66 14.21 -13.14 6.57
N VAL A 67 14.42 -12.06 7.32
CA VAL A 67 13.54 -10.86 7.27
C VAL A 67 13.69 -10.17 5.92
N ARG A 68 14.92 -10.04 5.41
CA ARG A 68 15.18 -9.46 4.09
C ARG A 68 14.48 -10.24 2.98
N LYS A 69 14.59 -11.57 3.01
CA LYS A 69 13.90 -12.44 2.08
C LYS A 69 12.39 -12.27 2.14
N LEU A 70 11.82 -12.22 3.34
CA LEU A 70 10.38 -12.04 3.56
C LEU A 70 9.89 -10.70 3.00
N VAL A 71 10.64 -9.62 3.21
CA VAL A 71 10.32 -8.29 2.67
C VAL A 71 10.37 -8.31 1.14
N ASN A 72 11.39 -8.89 0.56
CA ASN A 72 11.53 -8.96 -0.90
C ASN A 72 10.39 -9.77 -1.54
N GLU A 73 10.02 -10.90 -0.96
CA GLU A 73 8.89 -11.71 -1.42
C GLU A 73 7.56 -10.96 -1.30
N THR A 74 7.35 -10.28 -0.19
CA THR A 74 6.15 -9.48 0.04
C THR A 74 6.04 -8.34 -0.95
N ASN A 75 7.13 -7.61 -1.18
CA ASN A 75 7.15 -6.50 -2.14
C ASN A 75 6.93 -6.96 -3.57
N ALA A 76 7.47 -8.12 -3.96
CA ALA A 76 7.23 -8.71 -5.26
C ALA A 76 5.74 -9.05 -5.47
N LYS A 77 5.09 -9.62 -4.48
CA LYS A 77 3.65 -9.93 -4.51
C LYS A 77 2.80 -8.66 -4.54
N ARG A 78 3.16 -7.66 -3.75
CA ARG A 78 2.47 -6.36 -3.77
C ARG A 78 2.57 -5.72 -5.15
N LYS A 79 3.77 -5.69 -5.73
CA LYS A 79 3.98 -5.11 -7.06
C LYS A 79 3.12 -5.81 -8.13
N ALA A 80 3.12 -7.13 -8.14
CA ALA A 80 2.28 -7.91 -9.05
C ALA A 80 0.80 -7.58 -8.88
N GLY A 81 0.32 -7.47 -7.64
CA GLY A 81 -1.06 -7.08 -7.34
C GLY A 81 -1.37 -5.66 -7.79
N TYR A 82 -0.48 -4.71 -7.55
CA TYR A 82 -0.66 -3.31 -7.99
C TYR A 82 -0.68 -3.20 -9.52
N GLN A 83 0.18 -3.93 -10.21
CA GLN A 83 0.20 -3.98 -11.67
C GLN A 83 -1.12 -4.53 -12.24
N GLU A 84 -1.66 -5.56 -11.64
CA GLU A 84 -2.94 -6.14 -12.03
C GLU A 84 -4.10 -5.15 -11.84
N ILE A 85 -4.13 -4.46 -10.71
CA ILE A 85 -5.14 -3.43 -10.42
C ILE A 85 -5.03 -2.28 -11.42
N ALA A 86 -3.82 -1.78 -11.67
CA ALA A 86 -3.58 -0.71 -12.63
C ALA A 86 -4.09 -1.08 -14.03
N LYS A 87 -3.82 -2.30 -14.47
CA LYS A 87 -4.27 -2.82 -15.75
C LYS A 87 -5.80 -2.93 -15.81
N LYS A 88 -6.43 -3.49 -14.80
CA LYS A 88 -7.89 -3.67 -14.73
C LYS A 88 -8.64 -2.35 -14.66
N GLN A 89 -8.10 -1.36 -13.97
CA GLN A 89 -8.73 -0.07 -13.76
C GLN A 89 -8.35 0.99 -14.80
N GLY A 90 -7.42 0.68 -15.70
CA GLY A 90 -6.95 1.65 -16.70
C GLY A 90 -6.23 2.84 -16.09
N THR A 91 -5.51 2.64 -14.99
CA THR A 91 -4.73 3.65 -14.29
C THR A 91 -3.24 3.31 -14.30
N THR A 92 -2.41 4.18 -13.76
CA THR A 92 -0.97 3.96 -13.71
C THR A 92 -0.57 3.15 -12.48
N LEU A 93 0.52 2.41 -12.57
CA LEU A 93 1.11 1.69 -11.43
C LEU A 93 1.41 2.68 -10.29
N SER A 94 1.95 3.86 -10.60
CA SER A 94 2.29 4.88 -9.61
C SER A 94 1.06 5.33 -8.79
N GLU A 95 -0.09 5.49 -9.42
CA GLU A 95 -1.33 5.85 -8.72
C GLU A 95 -1.80 4.74 -7.78
N VAL A 96 -1.72 3.48 -8.22
CA VAL A 96 -2.07 2.33 -7.39
C VAL A 96 -1.10 2.18 -6.22
N GLU A 97 0.20 2.34 -6.46
CA GLU A 97 1.22 2.32 -5.41
C GLU A 97 0.98 3.38 -4.33
N LYS A 98 0.58 4.59 -4.74
CA LYS A 98 0.25 5.68 -3.83
C LYS A 98 -0.97 5.33 -2.93
N VAL A 99 -2.01 4.78 -3.52
CA VAL A 99 -3.19 4.29 -2.76
C VAL A 99 -2.78 3.15 -1.82
N GLY A 100 -1.93 2.24 -2.29
CA GLY A 100 -1.38 1.16 -1.48
C GLY A 100 -0.59 1.67 -0.27
N GLY A 101 0.21 2.70 -0.45
CA GLY A 101 0.96 3.35 0.62
C GLY A 101 0.06 3.98 1.66
N ASN A 102 -0.97 4.69 1.25
CA ASN A 102 -1.96 5.28 2.15
C ASN A 102 -2.70 4.20 2.95
N THR A 103 -3.13 3.14 2.28
CA THR A 103 -3.82 2.01 2.92
C THR A 103 -2.91 1.32 3.95
N ALA A 104 -1.65 1.09 3.61
CA ALA A 104 -0.67 0.49 4.50
C ALA A 104 -0.41 1.38 5.73
N TYR A 105 -0.32 2.69 5.54
CA TYR A 105 -0.21 3.63 6.65
C TYR A 105 -1.41 3.55 7.59
N GLU A 106 -2.62 3.55 7.06
CA GLU A 106 -3.84 3.44 7.87
C GLU A 106 -3.87 2.16 8.71
N LYS A 107 -3.39 1.06 8.15
CA LYS A 107 -3.32 -0.25 8.82
C LYS A 107 -2.11 -0.41 9.74
N THR A 108 -1.14 0.49 9.70
CA THR A 108 0.04 0.45 10.55
C THR A 108 -0.37 0.56 12.01
N LEU A 109 0.08 -0.38 12.83
CA LEU A 109 -0.23 -0.40 14.26
C LEU A 109 0.54 0.70 14.99
N LYS A 110 -0.05 1.22 16.06
CA LYS A 110 0.60 2.17 16.94
C LYS A 110 1.92 1.59 17.46
N GLY A 111 3.00 2.36 17.34
CA GLY A 111 4.35 1.94 17.71
C GLY A 111 5.17 1.35 16.58
N ASN A 112 4.55 0.98 15.45
CA ASN A 112 5.26 0.53 14.27
C ASN A 112 5.73 1.72 13.41
N TYR A 113 6.75 1.50 12.60
CA TYR A 113 7.33 2.53 11.75
C TYR A 113 6.59 2.68 10.42
N TYR A 114 6.51 3.90 9.97
CA TYR A 114 6.11 4.29 8.62
C TYR A 114 7.04 5.38 8.11
N GLN A 115 7.11 5.52 6.80
CA GLN A 115 7.91 6.55 6.15
C GLN A 115 7.00 7.72 5.77
N ASP A 116 7.34 8.93 6.19
CA ASP A 116 6.59 10.13 5.82
C ASP A 116 6.90 10.60 4.40
N ALA A 117 6.24 11.67 3.95
CA ALA A 117 6.41 12.22 2.61
C ALA A 117 7.84 12.72 2.33
N SER A 118 8.61 13.06 3.35
CA SER A 118 10.01 13.47 3.22
C SER A 118 10.99 12.30 3.12
N GLY A 119 10.52 11.07 3.30
CA GLY A 119 11.34 9.87 3.34
C GLY A 119 11.89 9.53 4.73
N ALA A 120 11.50 10.26 5.76
CA ALA A 120 11.93 9.99 7.14
C ALA A 120 11.07 8.89 7.78
N TRP A 121 11.71 8.00 8.53
CA TRP A 121 11.03 6.98 9.32
C TRP A 121 10.47 7.58 10.61
N ARG A 122 9.21 7.29 10.89
CA ARG A 122 8.50 7.74 12.09
C ARG A 122 7.74 6.60 12.74
N LYS A 123 7.60 6.66 14.05
CA LYS A 123 6.66 5.79 14.79
C LYS A 123 5.24 6.35 14.72
N LYS A 124 4.30 5.47 14.48
CA LYS A 124 2.88 5.83 14.52
C LYS A 124 2.33 5.91 15.95
#